data_ed9d08f452e870d006451878872b6244
#
_entry.id   ed9d08f452e870d006451878872b6244
#
_cell.length_a   1.000
_cell.length_b   1.000
_cell.length_c   1.000
_cell.angle_alpha   90.00
_cell.angle_beta   90.00
_cell.angle_gamma   90.00
#
_symmetry.space_group_name_H-M   'P 1'
#
loop_
_entity.id
_entity.type
_entity.pdbx_description
1 polymer ?
#
loop_
_entity_poly.entity_id
_entity_poly.type
_entity_poly.pdbx_seq_one_letter_code
_entity_poly.pdbx_strand_id
1 'polypeptide(L)'
;WSELFRAPADLETGYYMLVTGSRLASGSVLGNVSFFNVRPDSTTETNLTMRDNSEAVRVIGSFDSESKFTDAATGAETSVLTTAGRGYFVIGLLCVGQEPTDHALKDIAAKAAELEAWGRSLILLFPDEGAYRKYTASPAAPLPATVTFGIDRDGSVRRRILEAMQLPGNVSLPVFLIGDTFNRVVFESHGYTIGLGDRLLYTIHQL
;
A
#
# COMPACT_ATOMS: atom_id res chain seq x y z
N TRP A 1 -30.71 -8.17 10.12
CA TRP A 1 -30.21 -8.27 11.48
C TRP A 1 -29.53 -6.95 11.83
N SER A 2 -30.01 -6.27 12.85
CA SER A 2 -29.29 -5.14 13.50
C SER A 2 -29.11 -5.51 14.97
N GLU A 3 -27.88 -5.70 15.39
CA GLU A 3 -27.54 -5.83 16.82
C GLU A 3 -26.84 -4.54 17.26
N LEU A 4 -27.32 -3.97 18.36
CA LEU A 4 -26.66 -2.85 19.01
C LEU A 4 -25.58 -3.40 19.95
N PHE A 5 -24.33 -3.34 19.54
CA PHE A 5 -23.19 -3.64 20.40
C PHE A 5 -22.86 -2.39 21.23
N ARG A 6 -22.88 -2.52 22.54
CA ARG A 6 -22.28 -1.49 23.42
C ARG A 6 -20.92 -1.99 23.87
N ALA A 7 -19.86 -1.28 23.45
CA ALA A 7 -18.54 -1.50 24.02
C ALA A 7 -18.52 -1.11 25.51
N PRO A 8 -17.61 -1.69 26.31
CA PRO A 8 -17.38 -1.25 27.69
C PRO A 8 -17.16 0.26 27.75
N ALA A 9 -17.65 0.90 28.81
CA ALA A 9 -17.79 2.34 28.94
C ALA A 9 -16.48 3.15 29.05
N ASP A 10 -15.31 2.53 29.06
CA ASP A 10 -14.03 3.16 29.46
C ASP A 10 -12.99 3.18 28.35
N LEU A 11 -13.39 3.50 27.11
CA LEU A 11 -12.41 3.75 26.05
C LEU A 11 -11.81 5.15 26.25
N GLU A 12 -10.48 5.21 26.28
CA GLU A 12 -9.76 6.48 26.29
C GLU A 12 -10.00 7.26 25.00
N THR A 13 -9.83 8.58 25.06
CA THR A 13 -9.90 9.43 23.87
C THR A 13 -8.83 9.03 22.86
N GLY A 14 -9.23 8.76 21.63
CA GLY A 14 -8.28 8.33 20.58
C GLY A 14 -8.93 7.77 19.33
N TYR A 15 -8.08 7.35 18.42
CA TYR A 15 -8.50 6.64 17.21
C TYR A 15 -8.43 5.14 17.44
N TYR A 16 -9.51 4.47 17.05
CA TYR A 16 -9.67 3.04 17.23
C TYR A 16 -9.92 2.35 15.88
N MET A 17 -9.43 1.15 15.79
CA MET A 17 -9.77 0.21 14.72
C MET A 17 -10.63 -0.90 15.32
N LEU A 18 -11.82 -1.09 14.78
CA LEU A 18 -12.71 -2.19 15.13
C LEU A 18 -12.63 -3.24 14.02
N VAL A 19 -12.16 -4.42 14.37
CA VAL A 19 -12.18 -5.59 13.50
C VAL A 19 -13.29 -6.51 13.98
N THR A 20 -14.25 -6.77 13.11
CA THR A 20 -15.35 -7.69 13.38
C THR A 20 -15.31 -8.86 12.42
N GLY A 21 -15.65 -10.04 12.90
CA GLY A 21 -15.71 -11.24 12.08
C GLY A 21 -16.77 -12.22 12.60
N SER A 22 -17.46 -12.87 11.68
CA SER A 22 -18.40 -13.95 11.98
C SER A 22 -18.25 -15.06 10.96
N ARG A 23 -18.25 -16.31 11.44
CA ARG A 23 -18.26 -17.48 10.56
C ARG A 23 -19.70 -17.95 10.38
N LEU A 24 -20.15 -18.01 9.14
CA LEU A 24 -21.46 -18.56 8.81
C LEU A 24 -21.46 -20.09 8.82
N ALA A 25 -22.64 -20.67 8.94
CA ALA A 25 -22.81 -22.13 8.86
C ALA A 25 -22.36 -22.71 7.51
N SER A 26 -22.37 -21.91 6.45
CA SER A 26 -21.83 -22.26 5.13
C SER A 26 -20.31 -22.40 5.11
N GLY A 27 -19.60 -21.97 6.16
CA GLY A 27 -18.16 -21.87 6.21
C GLY A 27 -17.58 -20.52 5.75
N SER A 28 -18.39 -19.67 5.12
CA SER A 28 -18.00 -18.32 4.74
C SER A 28 -17.70 -17.45 5.97
N VAL A 29 -16.74 -16.56 5.85
CA VAL A 29 -16.37 -15.61 6.90
C VAL A 29 -16.83 -14.21 6.48
N LEU A 30 -17.76 -13.63 7.24
CA LEU A 30 -18.10 -12.22 7.11
C LEU A 30 -17.19 -11.39 7.99
N GLY A 31 -16.74 -10.26 7.49
CA GLY A 31 -15.88 -9.37 8.26
C GLY A 31 -16.06 -7.90 7.90
N ASN A 32 -15.58 -7.07 8.78
CA ASN A 32 -15.47 -5.63 8.57
C ASN A 32 -14.31 -5.08 9.37
N VAL A 33 -13.66 -4.07 8.82
CA VAL A 33 -12.68 -3.23 9.53
C VAL A 33 -13.19 -1.80 9.46
N SER A 34 -13.48 -1.21 10.61
CA SER A 34 -13.96 0.17 10.73
C SER A 34 -13.05 0.99 11.62
N PHE A 35 -12.87 2.24 11.26
CA PHE A 35 -12.08 3.21 12.02
C PHE A 35 -13.00 4.25 12.59
N PHE A 36 -12.83 4.58 13.86
CA PHE A 36 -13.63 5.61 14.52
C PHE A 36 -12.79 6.37 15.54
N ASN A 37 -13.27 7.55 15.91
CA ASN A 37 -12.63 8.40 16.89
C ASN A 37 -13.50 8.49 18.14
N VAL A 38 -12.93 8.20 19.30
CA VAL A 38 -13.55 8.44 20.59
C VAL A 38 -13.13 9.83 21.08
N ARG A 39 -14.11 10.67 21.38
CA ARG A 39 -13.92 12.02 21.94
C ARG A 39 -14.36 12.06 23.38
N PRO A 40 -13.82 12.98 24.20
CA PRO A 40 -14.28 13.15 25.58
C PRO A 40 -15.78 13.45 25.61
N ASP A 41 -16.46 12.92 26.59
CA ASP A 41 -17.87 13.22 26.91
C ASP A 41 -18.84 13.06 25.71
N SER A 42 -18.52 12.12 24.79
CA SER A 42 -19.35 11.89 23.61
C SER A 42 -19.60 10.40 23.38
N THR A 43 -20.73 10.10 22.75
CA THR A 43 -21.03 8.77 22.23
C THR A 43 -20.65 8.71 20.76
N THR A 44 -19.84 7.74 20.38
CA THR A 44 -19.51 7.48 18.97
C THR A 44 -20.34 6.31 18.47
N GLU A 45 -21.15 6.56 17.45
CA GLU A 45 -21.89 5.51 16.73
C GLU A 45 -21.18 5.21 15.43
N THR A 46 -21.00 3.92 15.14
CA THR A 46 -20.45 3.47 13.86
C THR A 46 -21.31 2.36 13.26
N ASN A 47 -21.65 2.49 12.00
CA ASN A 47 -22.40 1.49 11.27
C ASN A 47 -21.43 0.48 10.66
N LEU A 48 -21.64 -0.81 10.95
CA LEU A 48 -20.82 -1.90 10.46
C LEU A 48 -21.59 -2.65 9.39
N THR A 49 -21.06 -2.66 8.18
CA THR A 49 -21.55 -3.54 7.12
C THR A 49 -20.62 -4.74 7.03
N MET A 50 -21.11 -5.90 7.44
CA MET A 50 -20.36 -7.16 7.30
C MET A 50 -20.30 -7.56 5.83
N ARG A 51 -19.10 -7.84 5.34
CA ARG A 51 -18.88 -8.30 3.97
C ARG A 51 -18.42 -9.76 3.98
N ASP A 52 -18.73 -10.48 2.93
CA ASP A 52 -18.18 -11.82 2.74
C ASP A 52 -16.66 -11.69 2.52
N ASN A 53 -15.90 -12.20 3.48
CA ASN A 53 -14.43 -12.17 3.46
C ASN A 53 -13.85 -13.42 2.79
N SER A 54 -14.64 -14.26 2.16
CA SER A 54 -14.12 -15.37 1.35
C SER A 54 -13.26 -14.87 0.19
N GLU A 55 -13.49 -13.60 -0.23
CA GLU A 55 -12.71 -12.86 -1.22
C GLU A 55 -11.89 -11.72 -0.59
N ALA A 56 -11.87 -11.58 0.74
CA ALA A 56 -11.11 -10.51 1.38
C ALA A 56 -9.62 -10.64 1.09
N VAL A 57 -9.01 -9.52 0.81
CA VAL A 57 -7.56 -9.45 0.54
C VAL A 57 -6.80 -9.96 1.74
N ARG A 58 -6.03 -11.02 1.52
CA ARG A 58 -5.24 -11.66 2.58
C ARG A 58 -4.04 -10.80 2.93
N VAL A 59 -3.80 -10.58 4.22
CA VAL A 59 -2.52 -10.03 4.69
C VAL A 59 -1.45 -11.09 4.49
N ILE A 60 -0.40 -10.74 3.73
CA ILE A 60 0.68 -11.64 3.33
C ILE A 60 2.03 -11.31 3.98
N GLY A 61 2.13 -10.15 4.64
CA GLY A 61 3.33 -9.69 5.30
C GLY A 61 3.11 -8.43 6.11
N SER A 62 4.21 -7.92 6.67
CA SER A 62 4.20 -6.67 7.43
C SER A 62 5.37 -5.80 6.99
N PHE A 63 5.10 -4.55 6.64
CA PHE A 63 6.10 -3.56 6.24
C PHE A 63 5.98 -2.31 7.10
N ASP A 64 7.09 -1.89 7.70
CA ASP A 64 7.15 -0.69 8.55
C ASP A 64 6.96 0.58 7.71
N SER A 65 5.78 1.18 7.80
CA SER A 65 5.44 2.42 7.07
C SER A 65 6.22 3.67 7.54
N GLU A 66 6.89 3.62 8.69
CA GLU A 66 7.82 4.67 9.12
C GLU A 66 9.18 4.61 8.38
N SER A 67 9.36 3.64 7.47
CA SER A 67 10.56 3.55 6.64
C SER A 67 10.79 4.83 5.86
N LYS A 68 12.03 5.36 5.96
CA LYS A 68 12.39 6.66 5.41
C LYS A 68 13.09 6.54 4.06
N PHE A 69 12.85 7.55 3.23
CA PHE A 69 13.53 7.75 1.95
C PHE A 69 13.70 9.25 1.69
N THR A 70 14.46 9.62 0.67
CA THR A 70 14.57 11.01 0.23
C THR A 70 13.53 11.27 -0.86
N ASP A 71 12.66 12.25 -0.67
CA ASP A 71 11.76 12.72 -1.73
C ASP A 71 12.58 13.32 -2.88
N ALA A 72 12.37 12.82 -4.10
CA ALA A 72 13.21 13.21 -5.24
C ALA A 72 12.94 14.63 -5.75
N ALA A 73 11.77 15.20 -5.48
CA ALA A 73 11.39 16.54 -5.90
C ALA A 73 11.94 17.61 -4.95
N THR A 74 11.90 17.34 -3.66
CA THR A 74 12.28 18.32 -2.62
C THR A 74 13.69 18.11 -2.06
N GLY A 75 14.22 16.88 -2.20
CA GLY A 75 15.48 16.46 -1.57
C GLY A 75 15.38 16.26 -0.05
N ALA A 76 14.19 16.37 0.53
CA ALA A 76 13.98 16.20 1.96
C ALA A 76 13.79 14.73 2.32
N GLU A 77 14.22 14.36 3.54
CA GLU A 77 13.89 13.05 4.12
C GLU A 77 12.40 13.02 4.51
N THR A 78 11.72 11.96 4.13
CA THR A 78 10.31 11.70 4.47
C THR A 78 10.13 10.21 4.78
N SER A 79 8.96 9.82 5.30
CA SER A 79 8.59 8.41 5.48
C SER A 79 7.47 8.01 4.50
N VAL A 80 7.29 6.71 4.33
CA VAL A 80 6.16 6.17 3.56
C VAL A 80 4.84 6.63 4.18
N LEU A 81 4.71 6.58 5.51
CA LEU A 81 3.53 7.05 6.24
C LEU A 81 3.25 8.54 5.99
N THR A 82 4.28 9.38 6.06
CA THR A 82 4.13 10.83 5.83
C THR A 82 3.70 11.12 4.39
N THR A 83 4.27 10.41 3.42
CA THR A 83 3.99 10.60 1.99
C THR A 83 2.62 10.03 1.61
N ALA A 84 2.29 8.84 2.08
CA ALA A 84 1.03 8.17 1.75
C ALA A 84 -0.18 8.77 2.48
N GLY A 85 0.04 9.40 3.62
CA GLY A 85 -1.05 9.71 4.54
C GLY A 85 -1.64 8.43 5.14
N ARG A 86 -2.88 8.50 5.62
CA ARG A 86 -3.54 7.33 6.21
C ARG A 86 -4.20 6.46 5.15
N GLY A 87 -4.07 5.17 5.28
CA GLY A 87 -4.71 4.16 4.44
C GLY A 87 -3.72 3.32 3.64
N TYR A 88 -4.18 2.84 2.49
CA TYR A 88 -3.36 2.01 1.61
C TYR A 88 -2.45 2.85 0.71
N PHE A 89 -1.34 2.24 0.29
CA PHE A 89 -0.39 2.80 -0.67
C PHE A 89 0.22 1.69 -1.54
N VAL A 90 0.72 2.08 -2.69
CA VAL A 90 1.61 1.24 -3.50
C VAL A 90 3.03 1.73 -3.32
N ILE A 91 3.98 0.81 -3.15
CA ILE A 91 5.41 1.12 -3.19
C ILE A 91 6.09 0.22 -4.21
N GLY A 92 6.97 0.79 -5.04
CA GLY A 92 7.75 0.09 -6.04
C GLY A 92 9.24 0.36 -5.92
N LEU A 93 10.05 -0.70 -5.85
CA LEU A 93 11.51 -0.64 -5.96
C LEU A 93 11.90 -0.85 -7.42
N LEU A 94 12.58 0.11 -8.02
CA LEU A 94 12.88 0.13 -9.45
C LEU A 94 14.34 -0.21 -9.76
N CYS A 95 14.57 -0.81 -10.93
CA CYS A 95 15.89 -0.95 -11.54
C CYS A 95 15.86 -0.33 -12.95
N VAL A 96 16.27 0.94 -13.04
CA VAL A 96 16.16 1.74 -14.26
C VAL A 96 17.06 1.19 -15.38
N GLY A 97 16.48 1.13 -16.59
CA GLY A 97 17.15 0.62 -17.79
C GLY A 97 17.18 -0.89 -17.90
N GLN A 98 16.33 -1.55 -17.12
CA GLN A 98 16.04 -2.97 -17.30
C GLN A 98 14.60 -3.14 -17.81
N GLU A 99 14.43 -4.02 -18.77
CA GLU A 99 13.16 -4.28 -19.46
C GLU A 99 12.02 -4.62 -18.49
N PRO A 100 12.19 -5.41 -17.42
CA PRO A 100 11.11 -5.66 -16.45
C PRO A 100 10.58 -4.40 -15.78
N THR A 101 11.45 -3.43 -15.44
CA THR A 101 11.03 -2.15 -14.86
C THR A 101 10.26 -1.30 -15.87
N ASP A 102 10.75 -1.19 -17.11
CA ASP A 102 10.10 -0.42 -18.17
C ASP A 102 8.72 -1.00 -18.50
N HIS A 103 8.60 -2.34 -18.52
CA HIS A 103 7.34 -3.03 -18.73
C HIS A 103 6.34 -2.73 -17.59
N ALA A 104 6.77 -2.87 -16.33
CA ALA A 104 5.94 -2.60 -15.17
C ALA A 104 5.42 -1.14 -15.16
N LEU A 105 6.28 -0.17 -15.49
CA LEU A 105 5.88 1.24 -15.54
C LEU A 105 4.90 1.53 -16.70
N LYS A 106 5.02 0.86 -17.84
CA LYS A 106 4.03 0.94 -18.94
C LYS A 106 2.68 0.35 -18.53
N ASP A 107 2.67 -0.79 -17.83
CA ASP A 107 1.46 -1.40 -17.30
C ASP A 107 0.74 -0.47 -16.31
N ILE A 108 1.49 0.17 -15.40
CA ILE A 108 0.96 1.17 -14.46
C ILE A 108 0.42 2.39 -15.22
N ALA A 109 1.15 2.89 -16.21
CA ALA A 109 0.72 4.02 -17.03
C ALA A 109 -0.57 3.72 -17.82
N ALA A 110 -0.73 2.50 -18.31
CA ALA A 110 -1.95 2.07 -18.99
C ALA A 110 -3.19 2.07 -18.07
N LYS A 111 -3.00 2.11 -16.76
CA LYS A 111 -4.04 2.16 -15.72
C LYS A 111 -4.06 3.49 -14.94
N ALA A 112 -3.46 4.53 -15.51
CA ALA A 112 -3.27 5.81 -14.82
C ALA A 112 -4.60 6.39 -14.32
N ALA A 113 -5.65 6.40 -15.14
CA ALA A 113 -6.95 6.98 -14.78
C ALA A 113 -7.60 6.27 -13.59
N GLU A 114 -7.55 4.93 -13.55
CA GLU A 114 -8.13 4.13 -12.48
C GLU A 114 -7.31 4.28 -11.18
N LEU A 115 -6.00 4.35 -11.28
CA LEU A 115 -5.11 4.56 -10.14
C LEU A 115 -5.25 5.98 -9.57
N GLU A 116 -5.43 6.99 -10.42
CA GLU A 116 -5.75 8.36 -9.99
C GLU A 116 -7.11 8.44 -9.32
N ALA A 117 -8.12 7.75 -9.86
CA ALA A 117 -9.45 7.67 -9.25
C ALA A 117 -9.43 6.99 -7.88
N TRP A 118 -8.53 6.03 -7.66
CA TRP A 118 -8.29 5.45 -6.33
C TRP A 118 -7.79 6.48 -5.32
N GLY A 119 -7.08 7.51 -5.78
CA GLY A 119 -6.69 8.67 -4.99
C GLY A 119 -5.67 8.38 -3.87
N ARG A 120 -4.91 7.28 -3.96
CA ARG A 120 -3.86 6.91 -3.01
C ARG A 120 -2.48 7.03 -3.62
N SER A 121 -1.48 7.13 -2.76
CA SER A 121 -0.09 7.34 -3.18
C SER A 121 0.52 6.09 -3.82
N LEU A 122 1.20 6.32 -4.94
CA LEU A 122 2.14 5.39 -5.54
C LEU A 122 3.54 5.93 -5.31
N ILE A 123 4.34 5.26 -4.50
CA ILE A 123 5.70 5.66 -4.15
C ILE A 123 6.68 4.81 -4.96
N LEU A 124 7.41 5.42 -5.88
CA LEU A 124 8.38 4.72 -6.72
C LEU A 124 9.80 5.09 -6.29
N LEU A 125 10.55 4.11 -5.83
CA LEU A 125 11.86 4.28 -5.22
C LEU A 125 12.99 3.88 -6.17
N PHE A 126 13.93 4.80 -6.34
CA PHE A 126 15.19 4.61 -7.05
C PHE A 126 16.31 4.30 -6.06
N PRO A 127 17.32 3.50 -6.45
CA PRO A 127 18.44 3.20 -5.56
C PRO A 127 19.34 4.42 -5.31
N ASP A 128 19.39 5.35 -6.25
CA ASP A 128 20.24 6.56 -6.18
C ASP A 128 19.74 7.68 -7.12
N GLU A 129 20.32 8.86 -6.99
CA GLU A 129 19.99 10.03 -7.82
C GLU A 129 20.38 9.83 -9.30
N GLY A 130 21.38 9.02 -9.58
CA GLY A 130 21.79 8.72 -10.96
C GLY A 130 20.71 7.93 -11.68
N ALA A 131 20.13 6.93 -11.02
CA ALA A 131 19.00 6.16 -11.53
C ALA A 131 17.76 7.03 -11.75
N TYR A 132 17.45 7.92 -10.78
CA TYR A 132 16.34 8.86 -10.91
C TYR A 132 16.55 9.82 -12.11
N ARG A 133 17.73 10.43 -12.24
CA ARG A 133 18.05 11.31 -13.38
C ARG A 133 17.99 10.56 -14.73
N LYS A 134 18.47 9.32 -14.77
CA LYS A 134 18.37 8.50 -15.96
C LYS A 134 16.93 8.25 -16.38
N TYR A 135 16.07 7.92 -15.42
CA TYR A 135 14.64 7.73 -15.67
C TYR A 135 13.96 9.01 -16.16
N THR A 136 14.18 10.16 -15.50
CA THR A 136 13.54 11.44 -15.86
C THR A 136 13.99 11.99 -17.21
N ALA A 137 15.22 11.65 -17.65
CA ALA A 137 15.70 12.00 -18.98
C ALA A 137 14.98 11.23 -20.12
N SER A 138 14.47 10.03 -19.84
CA SER A 138 13.73 9.23 -20.81
C SER A 138 12.71 8.33 -20.10
N PRO A 139 11.58 8.90 -19.65
CA PRO A 139 10.56 8.14 -18.95
C PRO A 139 9.90 7.12 -19.88
N ALA A 140 9.70 5.90 -19.39
CA ALA A 140 9.13 4.79 -20.16
C ALA A 140 7.67 5.06 -20.60
N ALA A 141 6.90 5.80 -19.80
CA ALA A 141 5.52 6.19 -20.05
C ALA A 141 5.06 7.30 -19.08
N PRO A 142 4.00 8.06 -19.41
CA PRO A 142 3.41 9.02 -18.48
C PRO A 142 2.74 8.27 -17.33
N LEU A 143 3.21 8.48 -16.11
CA LEU A 143 2.68 7.85 -14.91
C LEU A 143 1.51 8.67 -14.30
N PRO A 144 0.67 8.06 -13.43
CA PRO A 144 -0.39 8.75 -12.70
C PRO A 144 0.13 9.95 -11.92
N ALA A 145 -0.67 11.02 -11.80
CA ALA A 145 -0.32 12.21 -11.03
C ALA A 145 -0.15 11.96 -9.52
N THR A 146 -0.66 10.83 -9.02
CA THR A 146 -0.51 10.38 -7.63
C THR A 146 0.86 9.75 -7.33
N VAL A 147 1.76 9.66 -8.31
CA VAL A 147 3.09 9.10 -8.14
C VAL A 147 4.01 10.08 -7.41
N THR A 148 4.64 9.61 -6.35
CA THR A 148 5.76 10.25 -5.68
C THR A 148 7.04 9.49 -5.99
N PHE A 149 8.07 10.19 -6.43
CA PHE A 149 9.39 9.61 -6.64
C PHE A 149 10.26 9.80 -5.41
N GLY A 150 10.92 8.72 -5.00
CA GLY A 150 11.83 8.74 -3.88
C GLY A 150 13.18 8.06 -4.18
N ILE A 151 14.17 8.32 -3.34
CA ILE A 151 15.50 7.76 -3.43
C ILE A 151 15.83 7.03 -2.13
N ASP A 152 16.06 5.74 -2.22
CA ASP A 152 16.45 4.86 -1.12
C ASP A 152 17.98 4.72 -1.08
N ARG A 153 18.67 5.83 -0.71
CA ARG A 153 20.14 5.98 -0.82
C ARG A 153 20.94 4.89 -0.09
N ASP A 154 20.50 4.53 1.10
CA ASP A 154 21.17 3.53 1.95
C ASP A 154 20.60 2.13 1.80
N GLY A 155 19.60 1.96 0.94
CA GLY A 155 18.89 0.72 0.70
C GLY A 155 18.08 0.21 1.91
N SER A 156 17.73 1.11 2.85
CA SER A 156 17.02 0.72 4.07
C SER A 156 15.59 0.29 3.80
N VAL A 157 14.87 1.00 2.93
CA VAL A 157 13.52 0.64 2.54
C VAL A 157 13.52 -0.69 1.79
N ARG A 158 14.45 -0.86 0.85
CA ARG A 158 14.65 -2.12 0.13
C ARG A 158 14.85 -3.29 1.10
N ARG A 159 15.81 -3.17 2.04
CA ARG A 159 16.07 -4.24 3.01
C ARG A 159 14.81 -4.60 3.80
N ARG A 160 14.08 -3.61 4.32
CA ARG A 160 12.84 -3.82 5.08
C ARG A 160 11.75 -4.51 4.27
N ILE A 161 11.58 -4.14 2.99
CA ILE A 161 10.64 -4.80 2.10
C ILE A 161 11.03 -6.26 1.88
N LEU A 162 12.30 -6.54 1.57
CA LEU A 162 12.78 -7.90 1.33
C LEU A 162 12.64 -8.78 2.56
N GLU A 163 12.97 -8.27 3.75
CA GLU A 163 12.81 -8.95 5.03
C GLU A 163 11.33 -9.22 5.33
N ALA A 164 10.47 -8.21 5.20
CA ALA A 164 9.04 -8.30 5.45
C ALA A 164 8.35 -9.36 4.59
N MET A 165 8.78 -9.48 3.34
CA MET A 165 8.22 -10.42 2.35
C MET A 165 9.02 -11.74 2.27
N GLN A 166 10.05 -11.90 3.09
CA GLN A 166 10.96 -13.06 3.09
C GLN A 166 11.58 -13.32 1.71
N LEU A 167 11.83 -12.25 0.95
CA LEU A 167 12.46 -12.31 -0.36
C LEU A 167 13.99 -12.38 -0.23
N PRO A 168 14.67 -13.12 -1.12
CA PRO A 168 16.13 -13.17 -1.11
C PRO A 168 16.73 -11.81 -1.50
N GLY A 169 17.92 -11.49 -0.99
CA GLY A 169 18.60 -10.22 -1.29
C GLY A 169 18.91 -9.98 -2.78
N ASN A 170 18.97 -11.04 -3.58
CA ASN A 170 19.17 -11.01 -5.02
C ASN A 170 17.85 -11.12 -5.81
N VAL A 171 16.70 -10.82 -5.19
CA VAL A 171 15.41 -10.84 -5.90
C VAL A 171 15.45 -9.96 -7.14
N SER A 172 14.79 -10.42 -8.20
CA SER A 172 14.67 -9.66 -9.44
C SER A 172 13.79 -8.41 -9.24
N LEU A 173 14.30 -7.27 -9.65
CA LEU A 173 13.54 -6.02 -9.67
C LEU A 173 12.75 -5.89 -10.99
N PRO A 174 11.66 -5.11 -11.01
CA PRO A 174 11.13 -4.32 -9.89
C PRO A 174 10.44 -5.17 -8.82
N VAL A 175 10.31 -4.64 -7.61
CA VAL A 175 9.43 -5.19 -6.57
C VAL A 175 8.33 -4.20 -6.30
N PHE A 176 7.08 -4.66 -6.30
CA PHE A 176 5.91 -3.86 -5.94
C PHE A 176 5.16 -4.49 -4.78
N LEU A 177 4.67 -3.65 -3.89
CA LEU A 177 3.75 -4.08 -2.83
C LEU A 177 2.58 -3.10 -2.69
N ILE A 178 1.45 -3.60 -2.22
CA ILE A 178 0.39 -2.78 -1.63
C ILE A 178 0.43 -3.01 -0.13
N GLY A 179 0.63 -1.95 0.60
CA GLY A 179 0.62 -1.94 2.06
C GLY A 179 -0.35 -0.90 2.60
N ASP A 180 -0.51 -0.90 3.91
CA ASP A 180 -1.25 0.15 4.61
C ASP A 180 -0.44 0.75 5.76
N THR A 181 -0.95 1.85 6.28
CA THR A 181 -0.32 2.58 7.38
C THR A 181 -0.45 1.90 8.76
N PHE A 182 -1.00 0.69 8.80
CA PHE A 182 -0.96 -0.24 9.93
C PHE A 182 0.07 -1.36 9.73
N ASN A 183 1.00 -1.15 8.79
CA ASN A 183 2.10 -2.07 8.48
C ASN A 183 1.65 -3.42 7.86
N ARG A 184 0.42 -3.53 7.36
CA ARG A 184 -0.06 -4.75 6.69
C ARG A 184 0.29 -4.69 5.21
N VAL A 185 0.77 -5.78 4.65
CA VAL A 185 0.98 -5.96 3.20
C VAL A 185 -0.06 -6.94 2.67
N VAL A 186 -0.70 -6.57 1.58
CA VAL A 186 -1.80 -7.32 0.97
C VAL A 186 -1.52 -7.77 -0.47
N PHE A 187 -0.49 -7.24 -1.07
CA PHE A 187 -0.04 -7.61 -2.43
C PHE A 187 1.48 -7.53 -2.52
N GLU A 188 2.05 -8.43 -3.28
CA GLU A 188 3.47 -8.42 -3.63
C GLU A 188 3.65 -8.94 -5.08
N SER A 189 4.60 -8.35 -5.78
CA SER A 189 5.06 -8.80 -7.09
C SER A 189 6.52 -8.43 -7.27
N HIS A 190 7.30 -9.31 -7.88
CA HIS A 190 8.70 -9.04 -8.18
C HIS A 190 9.11 -9.56 -9.56
N GLY A 191 10.14 -8.94 -10.12
CA GLY A 191 10.67 -9.26 -11.43
C GLY A 191 9.70 -8.95 -12.56
N TYR A 192 9.77 -9.75 -13.62
CA TYR A 192 8.92 -9.58 -14.79
C TYR A 192 7.50 -10.07 -14.51
N THR A 193 6.57 -9.15 -14.40
CA THR A 193 5.15 -9.45 -14.14
C THR A 193 4.29 -8.92 -15.27
N ILE A 194 3.66 -9.81 -16.02
CA ILE A 194 2.70 -9.46 -17.06
C ILE A 194 1.39 -9.00 -16.40
N GLY A 195 0.84 -7.86 -16.87
CA GLY A 195 -0.42 -7.32 -16.37
C GLY A 195 -0.34 -6.80 -14.94
N LEU A 196 0.80 -6.26 -14.51
CA LEU A 196 0.98 -5.70 -13.18
C LEU A 196 -0.10 -4.67 -12.84
N GLY A 197 -0.43 -3.77 -13.78
CA GLY A 197 -1.47 -2.76 -13.59
C GLY A 197 -2.84 -3.37 -13.30
N ASP A 198 -3.23 -4.41 -14.02
CA ASP A 198 -4.49 -5.13 -13.78
C ASP A 198 -4.50 -5.84 -12.43
N ARG A 199 -3.38 -6.44 -12.03
CA ARG A 199 -3.24 -7.12 -10.73
C ARG A 199 -3.31 -6.13 -9.56
N LEU A 200 -2.68 -4.96 -9.70
CA LEU A 200 -2.78 -3.88 -8.71
C LEU A 200 -4.25 -3.44 -8.57
N LEU A 201 -4.94 -3.13 -9.68
CA LEU A 201 -6.33 -2.72 -9.67
C LEU A 201 -7.26 -3.79 -9.12
N TYR A 202 -7.06 -5.06 -9.50
CA TYR A 202 -7.83 -6.16 -8.93
C TYR A 202 -7.72 -6.18 -7.40
N THR A 203 -6.50 -6.08 -6.86
CA THR A 203 -6.30 -6.02 -5.41
C THR A 203 -6.94 -4.78 -4.80
N ILE A 204 -6.75 -3.61 -5.42
CA ILE A 204 -7.31 -2.33 -4.96
C ILE A 204 -8.84 -2.39 -4.86
N HIS A 205 -9.50 -3.04 -5.81
CA HIS A 205 -10.97 -3.17 -5.80
C HIS A 205 -11.50 -4.10 -4.69
N GLN A 206 -10.62 -4.89 -4.07
CA GLN A 206 -10.96 -5.74 -2.92
C GLN A 206 -10.73 -5.04 -1.57
N LEU A 207 -10.09 -3.86 -1.56
CA LEU A 207 -9.80 -3.07 -0.36
C LEU A 207 -10.97 -2.16 0.03
#